data_884d0a74221dfe0e49e78d662a00b4b2
#
_entry.id   884d0a74221dfe0e49e78d662a00b4b2
#
_cell.length_a   1.000
_cell.length_b   1.000
_cell.length_c   1.000
_cell.angle_alpha   90.00
_cell.angle_beta   90.00
_cell.angle_gamma   90.00
#
_symmetry.space_group_name_H-M   'P 1'
#
loop_
_entity.id
_entity.type
_entity.pdbx_description
1 polymer ?
#
loop_
_entity_poly.entity_id
_entity_poly.type
_entity_poly.pdbx_seq_one_letter_code
_entity_poly.pdbx_strand_id
1 'polypeptide(L)'
;MVNTHEKYAKILDEKGMKVSHQRVKILEYLANNLCHPTAVKVLADMKKVLPTLSKSTVYKTLNAFVDANLLKELTIEDNEIRYEYNLMDHGHFKCEKCGNVYDFDVDFRMIQSDKLNGFEINEKNIYFKGVCKNCLSNKI
;
A
#
# COMPACT_ATOMS: atom_id res chain seq x y z
N MET A 1 -14.56 14.04 19.38
CA MET A 1 -13.73 14.08 18.16
C MET A 1 -12.42 13.37 18.40
N VAL A 2 -12.18 12.29 17.69
CA VAL A 2 -10.92 11.57 17.83
C VAL A 2 -9.85 12.32 17.06
N ASN A 3 -8.77 12.70 17.76
CA ASN A 3 -7.61 13.31 17.13
C ASN A 3 -6.98 12.28 16.18
N THR A 4 -6.74 12.64 14.93
CA THR A 4 -6.16 11.74 13.94
C THR A 4 -4.80 11.20 14.39
N HIS A 5 -4.00 12.04 15.02
CA HIS A 5 -2.70 11.61 15.59
C HIS A 5 -2.90 10.49 16.61
N GLU A 6 -3.85 10.63 17.52
CA GLU A 6 -4.13 9.61 18.53
C GLU A 6 -4.61 8.30 17.93
N LYS A 7 -5.40 8.36 16.87
CA LYS A 7 -5.90 7.19 16.17
C LYS A 7 -4.75 6.33 15.66
N TYR A 8 -3.80 6.94 14.96
CA TYR A 8 -2.66 6.21 14.37
C TYR A 8 -1.63 5.82 15.42
N ALA A 9 -1.45 6.63 16.44
CA ALA A 9 -0.60 6.28 17.59
C ALA A 9 -1.12 5.01 18.28
N LYS A 10 -2.44 4.90 18.45
CA LYS A 10 -3.06 3.73 19.06
C LYS A 10 -2.87 2.48 18.19
N ILE A 11 -3.00 2.62 16.87
CA ILE A 11 -2.77 1.49 15.94
C ILE A 11 -1.35 0.97 16.09
N LEU A 12 -0.36 1.86 16.13
CA LEU A 12 1.05 1.48 16.31
C LEU A 12 1.27 0.77 17.65
N ASP A 13 0.69 1.31 18.72
CA ASP A 13 0.82 0.75 20.06
C ASP A 13 0.21 -0.66 20.13
N GLU A 14 -0.95 -0.85 19.55
CA GLU A 14 -1.62 -2.15 19.49
C GLU A 14 -0.81 -3.21 18.73
N LYS A 15 0.03 -2.78 17.78
CA LYS A 15 0.93 -3.66 17.04
C LYS A 15 2.28 -3.87 17.73
N GLY A 16 2.44 -3.32 18.95
CA GLY A 16 3.68 -3.43 19.69
C GLY A 16 4.83 -2.59 19.15
N MET A 17 4.51 -1.60 18.34
CA MET A 17 5.51 -0.72 17.75
C MET A 17 5.73 0.52 18.59
N LYS A 18 6.98 0.99 18.61
CA LYS A 18 7.30 2.26 19.28
C LYS A 18 6.60 3.40 18.55
N VAL A 19 5.83 4.20 19.30
CA VAL A 19 5.14 5.37 18.77
C VAL A 19 6.13 6.53 18.66
N SER A 20 6.19 7.14 17.49
CA SER A 20 6.96 8.36 17.25
C SER A 20 6.18 9.26 16.31
N HIS A 21 6.49 10.55 16.36
CA HIS A 21 5.83 11.53 15.50
C HIS A 21 6.00 11.18 14.02
N GLN A 22 7.20 10.78 13.62
CA GLN A 22 7.48 10.39 12.23
C GLN A 22 6.66 9.19 11.80
N ARG A 23 6.60 8.14 12.64
CA ARG A 23 5.81 6.93 12.33
C ARG A 23 4.32 7.24 12.21
N VAL A 24 3.79 8.03 13.13
CA VAL A 24 2.37 8.43 13.08
C VAL A 24 2.07 9.19 11.80
N LYS A 25 2.91 10.15 11.43
CA LYS A 25 2.70 10.95 10.22
C LYS A 25 2.80 10.12 8.95
N ILE A 26 3.73 9.20 8.88
CA ILE A 26 3.86 8.32 7.70
C ILE A 26 2.65 7.39 7.59
N LEU A 27 2.20 6.80 8.70
CA LEU A 27 1.04 5.92 8.70
C LEU A 27 -0.23 6.70 8.29
N GLU A 28 -0.42 7.88 8.83
CA GLU A 28 -1.54 8.76 8.46
C GLU A 28 -1.53 9.08 6.97
N TYR A 29 -0.36 9.41 6.42
CA TYR A 29 -0.21 9.68 4.99
C TYR A 29 -0.64 8.46 4.16
N LEU A 30 -0.17 7.27 4.52
CA LEU A 30 -0.49 6.05 3.79
C LEU A 30 -1.98 5.70 3.87
N ALA A 31 -2.59 5.90 5.03
CA ALA A 31 -4.01 5.63 5.23
C ALA A 31 -4.91 6.58 4.44
N ASN A 32 -4.46 7.82 4.23
CA ASN A 32 -5.22 8.84 3.52
C ASN A 32 -4.87 8.96 2.04
N ASN A 33 -3.88 8.20 1.57
CA ASN A 33 -3.44 8.22 0.18
C ASN A 33 -3.42 6.79 -0.37
N LEU A 34 -4.59 6.30 -0.75
CA LEU A 34 -4.76 4.93 -1.23
C LEU A 34 -4.35 4.77 -2.70
N CYS A 35 -3.44 5.60 -3.17
CA CYS A 35 -2.93 5.56 -4.54
C CYS A 35 -1.76 4.60 -4.73
N HIS A 36 -1.42 3.80 -3.72
CA HIS A 36 -0.33 2.82 -3.75
C HIS A 36 1.02 3.47 -4.03
N PRO A 37 1.49 4.34 -3.12
CA PRO A 37 2.74 5.08 -3.35
C PRO A 37 3.96 4.18 -3.27
N THR A 38 5.01 4.57 -4.00
CA THR A 38 6.34 3.99 -3.85
C THR A 38 7.04 4.66 -2.65
N ALA A 39 8.15 4.07 -2.18
CA ALA A 39 8.93 4.69 -1.10
C ALA A 39 9.45 6.08 -1.50
N VAL A 40 9.85 6.24 -2.77
CA VAL A 40 10.31 7.54 -3.29
C VAL A 40 9.21 8.59 -3.19
N LYS A 41 7.98 8.22 -3.56
CA LYS A 41 6.83 9.12 -3.49
C LYS A 41 6.50 9.48 -2.04
N VAL A 42 6.53 8.50 -1.13
CA VAL A 42 6.30 8.74 0.30
C VAL A 42 7.32 9.76 0.83
N LEU A 43 8.59 9.54 0.52
CA LEU A 43 9.67 10.45 0.95
C LEU A 43 9.45 11.87 0.42
N ALA A 44 9.15 12.00 -0.88
CA ALA A 44 8.94 13.30 -1.50
C ALA A 44 7.79 14.07 -0.86
N ASP A 45 6.66 13.40 -0.63
CA ASP A 45 5.49 14.03 -0.04
C ASP A 45 5.69 14.33 1.45
N MET A 46 6.33 13.42 2.19
CA MET A 46 6.55 13.59 3.62
C MET A 46 7.58 14.67 3.95
N LYS A 47 8.53 14.92 3.07
CA LYS A 47 9.49 16.01 3.28
C LYS A 47 8.85 17.38 3.31
N LYS A 48 7.67 17.53 2.76
CA LYS A 48 6.90 18.79 2.82
C LYS A 48 6.42 19.09 4.24
N VAL A 49 6.20 18.05 5.05
CA VAL A 49 5.73 18.16 6.44
C VAL A 49 6.84 17.90 7.45
N LEU A 50 7.77 17.03 7.09
CA LEU A 50 8.91 16.62 7.92
C LEU A 50 10.21 16.85 7.14
N PRO A 51 10.70 18.11 7.08
CA PRO A 51 11.84 18.45 6.21
C PRO A 51 13.13 17.70 6.53
N THR A 52 13.30 17.23 7.77
CA THR A 52 14.51 16.50 8.20
C THR A 52 14.42 15.00 7.99
N LEU A 53 13.31 14.51 7.43
CA LEU A 53 13.10 13.08 7.22
C LEU A 53 14.12 12.54 6.22
N SER A 54 14.82 11.46 6.60
CA SER A 54 15.82 10.84 5.75
C SER A 54 15.22 9.66 4.96
N LYS A 55 15.87 9.36 3.84
CA LYS A 55 15.51 8.21 3.01
C LYS A 55 15.56 6.91 3.82
N SER A 56 16.61 6.72 4.62
CA SER A 56 16.75 5.50 5.42
C SER A 56 15.64 5.35 6.44
N THR A 57 15.20 6.44 7.06
CA THR A 57 14.09 6.41 8.01
C THR A 57 12.79 5.99 7.34
N VAL A 58 12.51 6.50 6.14
CA VAL A 58 11.30 6.11 5.39
C VAL A 58 11.32 4.62 5.09
N TYR A 59 12.42 4.09 4.53
CA TYR A 59 12.51 2.68 4.19
C TYR A 59 12.40 1.79 5.41
N LYS A 60 13.06 2.14 6.52
CA LYS A 60 12.96 1.38 7.77
C LYS A 60 11.53 1.38 8.32
N THR A 61 10.88 2.53 8.25
CA THR A 61 9.50 2.66 8.74
C THR A 61 8.53 1.84 7.89
N LEU A 62 8.64 1.92 6.57
CA LEU A 62 7.79 1.13 5.68
C LEU A 62 8.00 -0.36 5.89
N ASN A 63 9.25 -0.81 6.02
CA ASN A 63 9.54 -2.22 6.29
C ASN A 63 8.97 -2.67 7.64
N ALA A 64 9.07 -1.83 8.67
CA ALA A 64 8.50 -2.14 9.98
C ALA A 64 6.97 -2.27 9.90
N PHE A 65 6.32 -1.41 9.11
CA PHE A 65 4.87 -1.48 8.92
C PHE A 65 4.46 -2.74 8.17
N VAL A 66 5.23 -3.15 7.17
CA VAL A 66 4.98 -4.41 6.44
C VAL A 66 5.13 -5.59 7.40
N ASP A 67 6.19 -5.62 8.20
CA ASP A 67 6.43 -6.69 9.16
C ASP A 67 5.33 -6.78 10.22
N ALA A 68 4.73 -5.65 10.57
CA ALA A 68 3.62 -5.58 11.54
C ALA A 68 2.25 -5.81 10.90
N ASN A 69 2.19 -6.12 9.61
CA ASN A 69 0.95 -6.31 8.82
C ASN A 69 0.06 -5.07 8.77
N LEU A 70 0.66 -3.88 8.88
CA LEU A 70 -0.05 -2.61 8.67
C LEU A 70 -0.05 -2.20 7.21
N LEU A 71 0.94 -2.63 6.46
CA LEU A 71 1.07 -2.39 5.03
C LEU A 71 1.27 -3.70 4.29
N LYS A 72 0.84 -3.70 3.04
CA LYS A 72 1.12 -4.75 2.08
C LYS A 72 2.05 -4.22 1.00
N GLU A 73 3.05 -4.99 0.63
CA GLU A 73 3.90 -4.68 -0.52
C GLU A 73 3.25 -5.22 -1.78
N LEU A 74 3.20 -4.37 -2.80
CA LEU A 74 2.68 -4.74 -4.12
C LEU A 74 3.81 -4.67 -5.12
N THR A 75 4.10 -5.79 -5.77
CA THR A 75 5.11 -5.86 -6.83
C THR A 75 4.39 -6.07 -8.15
N ILE A 76 3.90 -4.98 -8.74
CA ILE A 76 3.15 -5.01 -9.99
C ILE A 76 4.10 -4.99 -11.18
N GLU A 77 5.26 -4.35 -11.01
CA GLU A 77 6.34 -4.30 -11.99
C GLU A 77 7.63 -4.75 -11.32
N ASP A 78 8.55 -5.34 -12.08
CA ASP A 78 9.73 -6.02 -11.57
C ASP A 78 10.66 -5.18 -10.69
N ASN A 79 10.67 -3.86 -10.86
CA ASN A 79 11.61 -2.99 -10.20
C ASN A 79 10.96 -1.95 -9.28
N GLU A 80 9.66 -2.04 -9.07
CA GLU A 80 8.95 -1.00 -8.32
C GLU A 80 8.03 -1.63 -7.28
N ILE A 81 8.35 -1.38 -6.01
CA ILE A 81 7.51 -1.81 -4.89
C ILE A 81 6.59 -0.66 -4.51
N ARG A 82 5.29 -0.94 -4.45
CA ARG A 82 4.29 0.00 -3.97
C ARG A 82 3.74 -0.50 -2.64
N TYR A 83 3.20 0.40 -1.86
CA TYR A 83 2.70 0.09 -0.52
C TYR A 83 1.22 0.36 -0.42
N GLU A 84 0.52 -0.48 0.30
CA GLU A 84 -0.92 -0.40 0.46
C GLU A 84 -1.31 -0.55 1.92
N TYR A 85 -2.08 0.40 2.44
CA TYR A 85 -2.57 0.37 3.81
C TYR A 85 -3.75 -0.58 3.98
N ASN A 86 -4.63 -0.67 2.96
CA ASN A 86 -5.81 -1.51 3.03
C ASN A 86 -5.43 -2.97 2.83
N LEU A 87 -5.64 -3.80 3.87
CA LEU A 87 -5.29 -5.22 3.86
C LEU A 87 -6.45 -6.12 3.46
N MET A 88 -7.56 -5.57 2.97
CA MET A 88 -8.70 -6.35 2.50
C MET A 88 -8.39 -7.03 1.16
N ASP A 89 -9.03 -8.18 0.92
CA ASP A 89 -8.87 -8.90 -0.34
C ASP A 89 -9.40 -8.06 -1.52
N HIS A 90 -8.53 -7.77 -2.46
CA HIS A 90 -8.90 -7.04 -3.67
C HIS A 90 -7.85 -7.26 -4.75
N GLY A 91 -8.22 -6.93 -5.98
CA GLY A 91 -7.31 -6.96 -7.11
C GLY A 91 -6.77 -5.58 -7.43
N HIS A 92 -5.73 -5.53 -8.24
CA HIS A 92 -5.07 -4.30 -8.64
C HIS A 92 -4.95 -4.24 -10.15
N PHE A 93 -5.23 -3.08 -10.72
CA PHE A 93 -5.05 -2.82 -12.15
C PHE A 93 -4.03 -1.71 -12.30
N LYS A 94 -2.98 -1.97 -13.08
CA LYS A 94 -1.96 -0.97 -13.41
C LYS A 94 -2.17 -0.47 -14.82
N CYS A 95 -2.36 0.84 -14.98
CA CYS A 95 -2.42 1.45 -16.31
C CYS A 95 -0.99 1.65 -16.83
N GLU A 96 -0.70 1.06 -17.98
CA GLU A 96 0.62 1.15 -18.60
C GLU A 96 0.90 2.54 -19.20
N LYS A 97 -0.16 3.33 -19.43
CA LYS A 97 -0.01 4.69 -19.98
C LYS A 97 0.15 5.75 -18.92
N CYS A 98 -0.78 5.84 -17.96
CA CYS A 98 -0.72 6.90 -16.95
C CYS A 98 -0.04 6.46 -15.65
N GLY A 99 0.23 5.17 -15.49
CA GLY A 99 0.90 4.65 -14.30
C GLY A 99 0.03 4.52 -13.06
N ASN A 100 -1.24 4.89 -13.13
CA ASN A 100 -2.13 4.78 -11.98
C ASN A 100 -2.47 3.33 -11.67
N VAL A 101 -2.66 3.05 -10.38
CA VAL A 101 -3.10 1.74 -9.89
C VAL A 101 -4.51 1.89 -9.36
N TYR A 102 -5.39 1.01 -9.80
CA TYR A 102 -6.79 0.98 -9.40
C TYR A 102 -7.08 -0.30 -8.63
N ASP A 103 -7.86 -0.18 -7.56
CA ASP A 103 -8.31 -1.34 -6.80
C ASP A 103 -9.68 -1.79 -7.31
N PHE A 104 -9.90 -3.09 -7.28
CA PHE A 104 -11.23 -3.65 -7.55
C PHE A 104 -11.48 -4.82 -6.61
N ASP A 105 -12.75 -5.01 -6.26
CA ASP A 105 -13.13 -6.06 -5.33
C ASP A 105 -12.99 -7.43 -5.98
N VAL A 106 -12.43 -8.38 -5.22
CA VAL A 106 -12.27 -9.75 -5.64
C VAL A 106 -12.76 -10.67 -4.54
N ASP A 107 -13.62 -11.62 -4.89
CA ASP A 107 -13.97 -12.69 -3.98
C ASP A 107 -13.06 -13.88 -4.29
N PHE A 108 -12.01 -14.06 -3.49
CA PHE A 108 -11.05 -15.14 -3.70
C PHE A 108 -11.67 -16.52 -3.53
N ARG A 109 -12.85 -16.62 -2.89
CA ARG A 109 -13.57 -17.89 -2.77
C ARG A 109 -14.06 -18.38 -4.13
N MET A 110 -14.25 -17.46 -5.08
CA MET A 110 -14.65 -17.80 -6.45
C MET A 110 -13.49 -18.28 -7.31
N ILE A 111 -12.27 -18.08 -6.83
CA ILE A 111 -11.05 -18.46 -7.56
C ILE A 111 -10.47 -19.69 -6.86
N GLN A 112 -10.86 -20.87 -7.33
CA GLN A 112 -10.41 -22.14 -6.76
C GLN A 112 -9.86 -23.03 -7.85
N SER A 113 -8.89 -23.86 -7.46
CA SER A 113 -8.33 -24.87 -8.34
C SER A 113 -8.14 -26.16 -7.56
N ASP A 114 -8.59 -27.26 -8.11
CA ASP A 114 -8.42 -28.58 -7.51
C ASP A 114 -6.94 -28.93 -7.34
N LYS A 115 -6.07 -28.35 -8.18
CA LYS A 115 -4.62 -28.52 -8.09
C LYS A 115 -4.03 -27.97 -6.81
N LEU A 116 -4.74 -27.08 -6.12
CA LEU A 116 -4.28 -26.48 -4.88
C LEU A 116 -4.91 -27.12 -3.64
N ASN A 117 -5.70 -28.17 -3.81
CA ASN A 117 -6.28 -28.89 -2.67
C ASN A 117 -5.18 -29.40 -1.74
N GLY A 118 -5.30 -29.10 -0.45
CA GLY A 118 -4.33 -29.48 0.54
C GLY A 118 -3.14 -28.54 0.67
N PHE A 119 -3.08 -27.49 -0.16
CA PHE A 119 -2.01 -26.49 -0.08
C PHE A 119 -2.37 -25.43 0.97
N GLU A 120 -1.37 -24.97 1.69
CA GLU A 120 -1.50 -23.81 2.56
C GLU A 120 -1.16 -22.58 1.75
N ILE A 121 -2.12 -21.65 1.61
CA ILE A 121 -1.93 -20.42 0.83
C ILE A 121 -1.83 -19.26 1.82
N ASN A 122 -0.65 -18.66 1.89
CA ASN A 122 -0.38 -17.56 2.82
C ASN A 122 -0.65 -16.18 2.22
N GLU A 123 -0.64 -16.08 0.89
CA GLU A 123 -0.83 -14.80 0.22
C GLU A 123 -1.53 -15.02 -1.12
N LYS A 124 -2.45 -14.12 -1.44
CA LYS A 124 -3.18 -14.13 -2.71
C LYS A 124 -3.14 -12.74 -3.32
N ASN A 125 -2.73 -12.66 -4.58
CA ASN A 125 -2.64 -11.39 -5.31
C ASN A 125 -3.19 -11.56 -6.72
N ILE A 126 -3.95 -10.57 -7.17
CA ILE A 126 -4.45 -10.53 -8.55
C ILE A 126 -4.02 -9.20 -9.15
N TYR A 127 -3.30 -9.25 -10.25
CA TYR A 127 -2.79 -8.08 -10.95
C TYR A 127 -3.23 -8.10 -12.39
N PHE A 128 -3.84 -7.00 -12.83
CA PHE A 128 -4.12 -6.77 -14.24
C PHE A 128 -3.29 -5.59 -14.73
N LYS A 129 -2.82 -5.67 -15.95
CA LYS A 129 -2.10 -4.58 -16.62
C LYS A 129 -2.82 -4.28 -17.94
N GLY A 130 -2.87 -3.01 -18.28
CA GLY A 130 -3.49 -2.60 -19.52
C GLY A 130 -3.62 -1.10 -19.60
N VAL A 131 -4.70 -0.62 -20.20
CA VAL A 131 -4.96 0.81 -20.35
C VAL A 131 -6.25 1.15 -19.65
N CYS A 132 -6.20 2.13 -18.74
CA CYS A 132 -7.37 2.49 -17.96
C CYS A 132 -8.44 3.20 -18.80
N LYS A 133 -9.65 3.25 -18.26
CA LYS A 133 -10.80 3.88 -18.90
C LYS A 133 -10.52 5.30 -19.37
N ASN A 134 -9.84 6.10 -18.50
CA ASN A 134 -9.54 7.50 -18.83
C ASN A 134 -8.55 7.62 -19.99
N CYS A 135 -7.52 6.78 -20.02
CA CYS A 135 -6.55 6.78 -21.13
C CYS A 135 -7.15 6.29 -22.45
N LEU A 136 -8.09 5.35 -22.38
CA LEU A 136 -8.81 4.90 -23.58
C LEU A 136 -9.71 6.01 -24.12
N SER A 137 -10.36 6.76 -23.25
CA SER A 137 -11.26 7.84 -23.64
C SER A 137 -10.51 9.04 -24.23
N ASN A 138 -9.24 9.22 -23.87
CA ASN A 138 -8.40 10.33 -24.34
C ASN A 138 -7.61 10.01 -25.61
N LYS A 139 -7.95 8.96 -26.31
CA LYS A 139 -7.34 8.66 -27.60
C LYS A 139 -7.81 9.67 -28.64
N ILE A 140 -6.87 10.39 -29.17
CA ILE A 140 -7.09 11.28 -30.30
C ILE A 140 -6.49 10.65 -31.54
#